data_04037911a19ad21460c8a02283d9ae04
#
_entry.id   04037911a19ad21460c8a02283d9ae04
#
_cell.length_a   1.000
_cell.length_b   1.000
_cell.length_c   1.000
_cell.angle_alpha   90.00
_cell.angle_beta   90.00
_cell.angle_gamma   90.00
#
_symmetry.space_group_name_H-M   'P 1'
#
loop_
_entity.id
_entity.type
_entity.pdbx_description
1 polymer ?
#
loop_
_entity_poly.entity_id
_entity_poly.type
_entity_poly.pdbx_seq_one_letter_code
_entity_poly.pdbx_strand_id
1 'polypeptide(L)'
;MEVSNSTKRVAFICTHNACRSQIAEALARHAGYEGYEFYSAGSEPQKQIDPTAVRIMRDVFGIDMSAQYSKTIQEIPKPDIAISMGCGVRCPYIGRAFDDDWGLEDPTGKSDEAYLAVIREIQEHLKRFFSA
;
A
#
# COMPACT_ATOMS: atom_id res chain seq x y z
N MET A 1 7.96 31.73 -7.72
CA MET A 1 7.93 30.85 -7.77
C MET A 1 7.06 29.93 -7.90
N GLU A 2 6.95 29.46 -8.51
CA GLU A 2 6.19 28.60 -8.62
C GLU A 2 6.27 27.46 -8.21
N VAL A 3 6.10 27.45 -7.95
CA VAL A 3 6.07 26.27 -7.23
C VAL A 3 5.54 25.18 -8.06
N SER A 4 6.27 24.20 -8.21
CA SER A 4 5.80 23.06 -8.91
C SER A 4 4.83 22.32 -8.02
N ASN A 5 3.62 22.22 -8.45
CA ASN A 5 2.64 21.49 -7.72
C ASN A 5 2.41 20.12 -8.30
N SER A 6 3.44 19.56 -8.89
CA SER A 6 3.29 18.28 -9.53
C SER A 6 3.43 17.16 -8.52
N THR A 7 2.56 17.17 -7.51
CA THR A 7 2.45 16.05 -6.60
C THR A 7 1.95 14.84 -7.37
N LYS A 8 2.66 13.73 -7.25
CA LYS A 8 2.30 12.49 -7.91
C LYS A 8 1.43 11.63 -6.99
N ARG A 9 0.40 11.07 -7.55
CA ARG A 9 -0.50 10.18 -6.83
C ARG A 9 -0.06 8.75 -7.03
N VAL A 10 0.22 8.05 -5.93
CA VAL A 10 0.71 6.69 -5.94
C VAL A 10 -0.37 5.78 -5.37
N ALA A 11 -0.69 4.71 -6.08
CA ALA A 11 -1.66 3.73 -5.60
C ALA A 11 -0.99 2.38 -5.43
N PHE A 12 -1.13 1.81 -4.24
CA PHE A 12 -0.71 0.44 -3.94
C PHE A 12 -1.93 -0.45 -4.11
N ILE A 13 -1.83 -1.46 -4.96
CA ILE A 13 -2.98 -2.25 -5.38
C ILE A 13 -2.80 -3.71 -5.00
N CYS A 14 -3.81 -4.28 -4.37
CA CYS A 14 -3.89 -5.73 -4.19
C CYS A 14 -5.35 -6.14 -4.33
N THR A 15 -5.64 -7.45 -4.19
CA THR A 15 -7.00 -7.92 -4.44
C THR A 15 -8.00 -7.40 -3.42
N HIS A 16 -7.70 -7.58 -2.14
CA HIS A 16 -8.66 -7.27 -1.07
C HIS A 16 -8.48 -5.90 -0.44
N ASN A 17 -7.33 -5.27 -0.65
CA ASN A 17 -7.02 -3.98 -0.01
C ASN A 17 -7.23 -4.05 1.51
N ALA A 18 -6.79 -5.14 2.12
CA ALA A 18 -6.98 -5.36 3.54
C ALA A 18 -5.68 -5.54 4.31
N CYS A 19 -4.59 -5.89 3.66
CA CYS A 19 -3.32 -6.15 4.34
C CYS A 19 -2.14 -5.45 3.65
N ARG A 20 -1.56 -6.08 2.62
CA ARG A 20 -0.31 -5.60 2.00
C ARG A 20 -0.38 -4.17 1.48
N SER A 21 -1.41 -3.84 0.73
CA SER A 21 -1.53 -2.49 0.16
C SER A 21 -1.83 -1.45 1.25
N GLN A 22 -2.56 -1.83 2.29
CA GLN A 22 -2.83 -0.93 3.40
C GLN A 22 -1.57 -0.66 4.21
N ILE A 23 -0.74 -1.69 4.42
CA ILE A 23 0.55 -1.52 5.09
C ILE A 23 1.44 -0.58 4.28
N ALA A 24 1.50 -0.77 2.97
CA ALA A 24 2.33 0.08 2.11
C ALA A 24 1.88 1.53 2.18
N GLU A 25 0.57 1.77 2.13
CA GLU A 25 0.04 3.13 2.25
C GLU A 25 0.42 3.76 3.58
N ALA A 26 0.27 3.02 4.68
CA ALA A 26 0.56 3.54 6.02
C ALA A 26 2.05 3.86 6.17
N LEU A 27 2.91 2.96 5.74
CA LEU A 27 4.36 3.16 5.82
C LEU A 27 4.81 4.34 4.97
N ALA A 28 4.28 4.45 3.76
CA ALA A 28 4.67 5.53 2.85
C ALA A 28 4.25 6.89 3.39
N ARG A 29 3.03 6.98 3.93
CA ARG A 29 2.56 8.23 4.53
C ARG A 29 3.36 8.60 5.77
N HIS A 30 3.67 7.62 6.59
CA HIS A 30 4.45 7.85 7.80
C HIS A 30 5.87 8.32 7.47
N ALA A 31 6.47 7.78 6.42
CA ALA A 31 7.82 8.16 6.01
C ALA A 31 7.90 9.60 5.50
N GLY A 32 6.79 10.12 4.99
CA GLY A 32 6.73 11.52 4.56
C GLY A 32 7.54 11.84 3.32
N TYR A 33 7.55 10.93 2.34
CA TYR A 33 8.24 11.21 1.08
C TYR A 33 7.60 12.41 0.38
N GLU A 34 8.40 13.44 0.13
CA GLU A 34 7.90 14.67 -0.47
C GLU A 34 7.58 14.48 -1.94
N GLY A 35 6.53 15.16 -2.39
CA GLY A 35 6.14 15.12 -3.79
C GLY A 35 5.19 14.00 -4.14
N TYR A 36 4.70 13.27 -3.14
CA TYR A 36 3.80 12.13 -3.38
C TYR A 36 2.60 12.16 -2.45
N GLU A 37 1.47 11.69 -2.99
CA GLU A 37 0.28 11.35 -2.19
C GLU A 37 0.08 9.86 -2.34
N PHE A 38 -0.19 9.16 -1.25
CA PHE A 38 -0.26 7.70 -1.25
C PHE A 38 -1.68 7.23 -0.99
N TYR A 39 -2.11 6.26 -1.78
CA TYR A 39 -3.43 5.64 -1.71
C TYR A 39 -3.28 4.13 -1.83
N SER A 40 -4.34 3.40 -1.50
CA SER A 40 -4.39 1.97 -1.74
C SER A 40 -5.79 1.59 -2.17
N ALA A 41 -5.93 0.49 -2.91
CA ALA A 41 -7.22 0.03 -3.39
C ALA A 41 -7.13 -1.44 -3.80
N GLY A 42 -8.29 -2.05 -4.04
CA GLY A 42 -8.38 -3.42 -4.51
C GLY A 42 -9.65 -3.66 -5.30
N SER A 43 -9.73 -4.83 -5.92
CA SER A 43 -10.93 -5.21 -6.70
C SER A 43 -12.03 -5.81 -5.83
N GLU A 44 -11.65 -6.41 -4.70
CA GLU A 44 -12.59 -7.08 -3.80
C GLU A 44 -12.38 -6.59 -2.36
N PRO A 45 -12.80 -5.35 -2.06
CA PRO A 45 -12.55 -4.80 -0.73
C PRO A 45 -13.25 -5.59 0.36
N GLN A 46 -12.63 -5.63 1.53
CA GLN A 46 -13.17 -6.30 2.70
C GLN A 46 -13.90 -5.31 3.58
N LYS A 47 -14.66 -5.83 4.56
CA LYS A 47 -15.38 -4.95 5.48
C LYS A 47 -14.42 -4.21 6.41
N GLN A 48 -13.27 -4.80 6.71
CA GLN A 48 -12.29 -4.17 7.59
C GLN A 48 -10.89 -4.55 7.15
N ILE A 49 -9.93 -3.75 7.57
CA ILE A 49 -8.52 -4.05 7.37
C ILE A 49 -8.14 -5.20 8.29
N ASP A 50 -7.18 -6.02 7.86
CA ASP A 50 -6.67 -7.15 8.65
C ASP A 50 -6.28 -6.67 10.05
N PRO A 51 -6.97 -7.13 11.11
CA PRO A 51 -6.69 -6.65 12.46
C PRO A 51 -5.31 -7.02 12.96
N THR A 52 -4.71 -8.11 12.47
CA THR A 52 -3.35 -8.47 12.84
C THR A 52 -2.36 -7.45 12.29
N ALA A 53 -2.56 -7.03 11.04
CA ALA A 53 -1.71 -5.99 10.45
C ALA A 53 -1.83 -4.69 11.25
N VAL A 54 -3.05 -4.30 11.61
CA VAL A 54 -3.28 -3.08 12.40
C VAL A 54 -2.54 -3.17 13.74
N ARG A 55 -2.64 -4.30 14.41
CA ARG A 55 -1.99 -4.51 15.72
C ARG A 55 -0.48 -4.43 15.61
N ILE A 56 0.11 -5.12 14.65
CA ILE A 56 1.58 -5.15 14.50
C ILE A 56 2.11 -3.77 14.11
N MET A 57 1.44 -3.09 13.20
CA MET A 57 1.86 -1.75 12.79
C MET A 57 1.84 -0.79 13.97
N ARG A 58 0.82 -0.88 14.82
CA ARG A 58 0.73 -0.05 16.02
C ARG A 58 1.79 -0.43 17.05
N ASP A 59 1.90 -1.72 17.37
CA ASP A 59 2.72 -2.16 18.50
C ASP A 59 4.23 -2.16 18.19
N VAL A 60 4.59 -2.46 16.95
CA VAL A 60 6.01 -2.57 16.59
C VAL A 60 6.52 -1.30 15.93
N PHE A 61 5.72 -0.67 15.09
CA PHE A 61 6.17 0.46 14.29
C PHE A 61 5.59 1.80 14.74
N GLY A 62 4.63 1.78 15.68
CA GLY A 62 4.05 3.01 16.19
C GLY A 62 3.17 3.72 15.18
N ILE A 63 2.63 3.01 14.20
CA ILE A 63 1.83 3.59 13.13
C ILE A 63 0.37 3.21 13.33
N ASP A 64 -0.51 4.22 13.37
CA ASP A 64 -1.94 4.04 13.57
C ASP A 64 -2.64 3.92 12.23
N MET A 65 -3.26 2.77 11.97
CA MET A 65 -4.00 2.52 10.74
C MET A 65 -5.51 2.65 10.93
N SER A 66 -5.96 3.15 12.09
CA SER A 66 -7.38 3.13 12.42
C SER A 66 -8.26 3.97 11.50
N ALA A 67 -7.68 4.98 10.84
CA ALA A 67 -8.42 5.81 9.90
C ALA A 67 -8.47 5.24 8.49
N GLN A 68 -7.73 4.18 8.22
CA GLN A 68 -7.71 3.58 6.90
C GLN A 68 -8.88 2.62 6.74
N TYR A 69 -9.30 2.41 5.51
CA TYR A 69 -10.40 1.49 5.20
C TYR A 69 -10.17 0.83 3.86
N SER A 70 -10.79 -0.33 3.66
CA SER A 70 -10.68 -1.09 2.41
C SER A 70 -11.57 -0.45 1.35
N LYS A 71 -11.05 -0.27 0.14
CA LYS A 71 -11.77 0.48 -0.89
C LYS A 71 -11.42 -0.01 -2.29
N THR A 72 -12.23 0.40 -3.25
CA THR A 72 -12.05 0.05 -4.65
C THR A 72 -11.21 1.11 -5.36
N ILE A 73 -10.77 0.77 -6.57
CA ILE A 73 -10.01 1.68 -7.42
C ILE A 73 -10.81 2.93 -7.75
N GLN A 74 -12.13 2.81 -7.88
CA GLN A 74 -12.98 3.94 -8.21
C GLN A 74 -13.09 4.96 -7.07
N GLU A 75 -12.76 4.55 -5.85
CA GLU A 75 -12.84 5.42 -4.68
C GLU A 75 -11.60 6.27 -4.46
N ILE A 76 -10.54 6.03 -5.23
CA ILE A 76 -9.30 6.81 -5.10
C ILE A 76 -9.09 7.66 -6.35
N PRO A 77 -8.30 8.75 -6.25
CA PRO A 77 -7.96 9.53 -7.44
C PRO A 77 -7.18 8.67 -8.43
N LYS A 78 -7.26 9.02 -9.71
CA LYS A 78 -6.52 8.32 -10.74
C LYS A 78 -5.03 8.39 -10.44
N PRO A 79 -4.34 7.26 -10.30
CA PRO A 79 -2.93 7.30 -9.92
C PRO A 79 -2.02 7.66 -11.08
N ASP A 80 -0.95 8.37 -10.76
CA ASP A 80 0.16 8.60 -11.68
C ASP A 80 1.12 7.43 -11.66
N ILE A 81 1.24 6.77 -10.51
CA ILE A 81 2.09 5.60 -10.31
C ILE A 81 1.24 4.52 -9.66
N ALA A 82 1.24 3.34 -10.26
CA ALA A 82 0.47 2.22 -9.74
C ALA A 82 1.39 1.03 -9.49
N ILE A 83 1.37 0.51 -8.26
CA ILE A 83 2.25 -0.57 -7.85
C ILE A 83 1.40 -1.72 -7.33
N SER A 84 1.57 -2.91 -7.92
CA SER A 84 0.86 -4.08 -7.43
C SER A 84 1.67 -4.75 -6.33
N MET A 85 0.96 -5.34 -5.38
CA MET A 85 1.60 -6.01 -4.23
C MET A 85 1.84 -7.49 -4.47
N GLY A 86 1.64 -7.97 -5.70
CA GLY A 86 1.87 -9.37 -6.00
C GLY A 86 0.61 -10.19 -6.11
N CYS A 87 -0.48 -9.59 -6.58
CA CYS A 87 -1.74 -10.31 -6.72
C CYS A 87 -1.80 -11.19 -7.98
N GLY A 88 -0.78 -11.15 -8.80
CA GLY A 88 -0.71 -11.97 -10.00
C GLY A 88 -1.85 -11.69 -10.96
N VAL A 89 -2.51 -12.74 -11.43
CA VAL A 89 -3.62 -12.59 -12.37
C VAL A 89 -4.88 -12.04 -11.72
N ARG A 90 -4.90 -11.94 -10.40
CA ARG A 90 -6.05 -11.44 -9.66
C ARG A 90 -6.02 -9.94 -9.43
N CYS A 91 -4.99 -9.28 -9.91
CA CYS A 91 -4.92 -7.82 -9.81
C CYS A 91 -6.04 -7.19 -10.62
N PRO A 92 -6.69 -6.15 -10.09
CA PRO A 92 -7.74 -5.48 -10.83
C PRO A 92 -7.16 -4.71 -12.02
N TYR A 93 -7.99 -4.53 -13.04
CA TYR A 93 -7.63 -3.67 -14.16
C TYR A 93 -7.80 -2.21 -13.72
N ILE A 94 -6.76 -1.43 -13.86
CA ILE A 94 -6.74 -0.04 -13.43
C ILE A 94 -6.75 0.95 -14.61
N GLY A 95 -6.97 0.45 -15.83
CA GLY A 95 -7.01 1.29 -17.02
C GLY A 95 -5.65 1.51 -17.66
N ARG A 96 -4.61 0.91 -17.10
CA ARG A 96 -3.24 1.04 -17.59
C ARG A 96 -2.38 -0.07 -16.98
N ALA A 97 -1.17 -0.22 -17.48
CA ALA A 97 -0.22 -1.18 -16.91
C ALA A 97 0.28 -0.68 -15.56
N PHE A 98 0.65 -1.62 -14.70
CA PHE A 98 1.32 -1.26 -13.44
C PHE A 98 2.75 -0.81 -13.72
N ASP A 99 3.21 0.15 -12.91
CA ASP A 99 4.59 0.64 -13.01
C ASP A 99 5.56 -0.35 -12.37
N ASP A 100 5.11 -1.10 -11.37
CA ASP A 100 5.93 -2.09 -10.70
C ASP A 100 5.04 -3.13 -10.04
N ASP A 101 5.62 -4.28 -9.76
CA ASP A 101 4.97 -5.37 -9.03
C ASP A 101 5.96 -5.84 -7.96
N TRP A 102 5.60 -5.65 -6.71
CA TRP A 102 6.54 -5.98 -5.63
C TRP A 102 6.53 -7.44 -5.22
N GLY A 103 5.60 -8.23 -5.75
CA GLY A 103 5.62 -9.69 -5.59
C GLY A 103 5.63 -10.17 -4.16
N LEU A 104 4.91 -9.50 -3.29
CA LEU A 104 4.92 -9.81 -1.86
C LEU A 104 4.04 -11.00 -1.54
N GLU A 105 4.51 -11.83 -0.61
CA GLU A 105 3.71 -12.91 -0.09
C GLU A 105 2.59 -12.35 0.79
N ASP A 106 1.41 -12.97 0.74
CA ASP A 106 0.28 -12.54 1.57
C ASP A 106 0.41 -13.20 2.96
N PRO A 107 0.63 -12.41 4.02
CA PRO A 107 0.82 -12.98 5.35
C PRO A 107 -0.49 -13.27 6.08
N THR A 108 -1.64 -12.98 5.48
CA THR A 108 -2.94 -13.11 6.14
C THR A 108 -3.12 -14.52 6.71
N GLY A 109 -3.43 -14.59 8.00
CA GLY A 109 -3.61 -15.87 8.68
C GLY A 109 -2.33 -16.56 9.09
N LYS A 110 -1.19 -15.97 8.83
CA LYS A 110 0.11 -16.55 9.20
C LYS A 110 0.63 -15.94 10.50
N SER A 111 1.86 -16.28 10.86
CA SER A 111 2.46 -15.84 12.12
C SER A 111 2.84 -14.35 12.09
N ASP A 112 3.07 -13.77 13.26
CA ASP A 112 3.55 -12.39 13.35
C ASP A 112 4.86 -12.23 12.59
N GLU A 113 5.74 -13.23 12.61
CA GLU A 113 7.00 -13.18 11.87
C GLU A 113 6.77 -13.04 10.37
N ALA A 114 5.74 -13.68 9.84
CA ALA A 114 5.40 -13.55 8.43
C ALA A 114 4.96 -12.12 8.11
N TYR A 115 4.17 -11.51 8.97
CA TYR A 115 3.78 -10.10 8.80
C TYR A 115 4.99 -9.18 8.86
N LEU A 116 5.87 -9.39 9.85
CA LEU A 116 7.07 -8.57 10.01
C LEU A 116 7.97 -8.67 8.79
N ALA A 117 8.12 -9.87 8.23
CA ALA A 117 8.93 -10.05 7.03
C ALA A 117 8.37 -9.25 5.85
N VAL A 118 7.06 -9.31 5.65
CA VAL A 118 6.39 -8.56 4.57
C VAL A 118 6.53 -7.05 4.80
N ILE A 119 6.32 -6.60 6.03
CA ILE A 119 6.46 -5.17 6.35
C ILE A 119 7.86 -4.67 6.03
N ARG A 120 8.89 -5.45 6.40
CA ARG A 120 10.28 -5.07 6.12
C ARG A 120 10.57 -5.04 4.63
N GLU A 121 10.01 -5.98 3.87
CA GLU A 121 10.16 -5.95 2.42
C GLU A 121 9.52 -4.70 1.82
N ILE A 122 8.34 -4.33 2.31
CA ILE A 122 7.67 -3.11 1.85
C ILE A 122 8.54 -1.89 2.16
N GLN A 123 9.11 -1.82 3.35
CA GLN A 123 9.99 -0.71 3.70
C GLN A 123 11.18 -0.60 2.75
N GLU A 124 11.78 -1.72 2.37
CA GLU A 124 12.89 -1.72 1.44
C GLU A 124 12.48 -1.26 0.05
N HIS A 125 11.32 -1.72 -0.43
CA HIS A 125 10.79 -1.29 -1.72
C HIS A 125 10.51 0.21 -1.72
N LEU A 126 9.92 0.73 -0.64
CA LEU A 126 9.62 2.16 -0.54
C LEU A 126 10.90 2.98 -0.60
N LYS A 127 11.93 2.57 0.12
CA LYS A 127 13.21 3.28 0.08
C LYS A 127 13.79 3.32 -1.32
N ARG A 128 13.79 2.17 -2.00
CA ARG A 128 14.37 2.10 -3.34
C ARG A 128 13.57 2.87 -4.37
N PHE A 129 12.25 2.91 -4.22
CA PHE A 129 11.39 3.52 -5.23
C PHE A 129 11.23 5.03 -5.03
N PHE A 130 11.14 5.50 -3.79
CA PHE A 130 10.78 6.88 -3.48
C PHE A 130 11.89 7.73 -2.88
N SER A 131 12.92 7.11 -2.31
CA SER A 131 14.04 7.90 -1.80
C SER A 131 14.89 8.40 -2.95
N ALA A 132 15.28 9.63 -2.86
CA ALA A 132 16.15 10.21 -3.87
C ALA A 132 17.56 9.67 -3.74
#